data_86eca09d442cf03cdaaa4c50b9a9f885
#
_entry.id   86eca09d442cf03cdaaa4c50b9a9f885
#
_cell.length_a   1.000
_cell.length_b   1.000
_cell.length_c   1.000
_cell.angle_alpha   90.00
_cell.angle_beta   90.00
_cell.angle_gamma   90.00
#
_symmetry.space_group_name_H-M   'P 1'
#
loop_
_entity.id
_entity.type
_entity.pdbx_description
1 polymer ?
#
loop_
_entity_poly.entity_id
_entity_poly.type
_entity_poly.pdbx_seq_one_letter_code
_entity_poly.pdbx_strand_id
1 'polypeptide(L)'
;MLFVKYFMLFLILVASVLLGKNIARKYVNRLKELEEMRTALNIFRSKVSFTYSPIPEIFGEIAKDSKGNIGKIFSVASKKMEKVTANIAWSEAINEVDSNLNKEDKKILENLSKLLGQTDVEGQISQIDITQKFLDNQIQDAIDEKQKNEKLYSKLGITIGLAIVVVLAWNWLWWIDFVPWERDDSKNGYKFII
;
A
#
# COMPACT_ATOMS: atom_id res chain seq x y z
N MET A 1 28.19 -28.30 -6.25
CA MET A 1 26.91 -28.41 -5.53
C MET A 1 26.78 -27.46 -4.32
N LEU A 2 27.81 -27.23 -3.52
CA LEU A 2 27.76 -26.28 -2.38
C LEU A 2 27.43 -24.84 -2.79
N PHE A 3 27.96 -24.32 -3.89
CA PHE A 3 27.72 -22.98 -4.41
C PHE A 3 26.23 -22.70 -4.72
N VAL A 4 25.56 -23.65 -5.37
CA VAL A 4 24.14 -23.55 -5.73
C VAL A 4 23.27 -23.46 -4.47
N LYS A 5 23.62 -24.20 -3.44
CA LYS A 5 22.92 -24.21 -2.15
C LYS A 5 23.02 -22.87 -1.42
N TYR A 6 24.23 -22.34 -1.24
CA TYR A 6 24.40 -21.03 -0.60
C TYR A 6 23.75 -19.92 -1.39
N PHE A 7 23.76 -20.02 -2.71
CA PHE A 7 23.04 -19.08 -3.59
C PHE A 7 21.52 -19.15 -3.37
N MET A 8 20.93 -20.35 -3.26
CA MET A 8 19.52 -20.53 -2.96
C MET A 8 19.12 -19.98 -1.59
N LEU A 9 19.92 -20.22 -0.54
CA LEU A 9 19.69 -19.68 0.79
C LEU A 9 19.76 -18.15 0.80
N PHE A 10 20.70 -17.58 0.08
CA PHE A 10 20.79 -16.12 -0.11
C PHE A 10 19.56 -15.55 -0.83
N LEU A 11 19.07 -16.20 -1.89
CA LEU A 11 17.85 -15.79 -2.59
C LEU A 11 16.62 -15.80 -1.68
N ILE A 12 16.46 -16.80 -0.83
CA ILE A 12 15.36 -16.90 0.14
C ILE A 12 15.42 -15.74 1.13
N LEU A 13 16.61 -15.43 1.64
CA LEU A 13 16.81 -14.32 2.58
C LEU A 13 16.41 -12.98 1.92
N VAL A 14 16.90 -12.72 0.72
CA VAL A 14 16.59 -11.50 -0.04
C VAL A 14 15.09 -11.40 -0.32
N ALA A 15 14.46 -12.48 -0.77
CA ALA A 15 13.03 -12.52 -1.03
C ALA A 15 12.20 -12.22 0.23
N SER A 16 12.57 -12.80 1.39
CA SER A 16 11.90 -12.55 2.67
C SER A 16 11.98 -11.09 3.10
N VAL A 17 13.15 -10.45 2.95
CA VAL A 17 13.34 -9.02 3.26
C VAL A 17 12.52 -8.13 2.33
N LEU A 18 12.48 -8.45 1.03
CA LEU A 18 11.69 -7.70 0.05
C LEU A 18 10.19 -7.80 0.33
N LEU A 19 9.69 -8.97 0.69
CA LEU A 19 8.30 -9.18 1.08
C LEU A 19 7.94 -8.35 2.32
N GLY A 20 8.77 -8.39 3.36
CA GLY A 20 8.57 -7.58 4.57
C GLY A 20 8.51 -6.08 4.28
N LYS A 21 9.41 -5.57 3.45
CA LYS A 21 9.41 -4.16 3.02
C LYS A 21 8.18 -3.80 2.17
N ASN A 22 7.72 -4.72 1.32
CA ASN A 22 6.56 -4.45 0.47
C ASN A 22 5.26 -4.33 1.28
N ILE A 23 5.11 -5.17 2.32
CA ILE A 23 3.98 -5.06 3.25
C ILE A 23 4.06 -3.75 4.04
N ALA A 24 5.24 -3.38 4.54
CA ALA A 24 5.44 -2.12 5.26
C ALA A 24 5.09 -0.87 4.41
N ARG A 25 5.40 -0.90 3.11
CA ARG A 25 5.08 0.19 2.18
C ARG A 25 3.58 0.50 2.07
N LYS A 26 2.70 -0.48 2.27
CA LYS A 26 1.25 -0.24 2.26
C LYS A 26 0.82 0.81 3.29
N TYR A 27 1.36 0.73 4.50
CA TYR A 27 1.05 1.69 5.58
C TYR A 27 1.60 3.08 5.28
N VAL A 28 2.80 3.17 4.71
CA VAL A 28 3.40 4.44 4.28
C VAL A 28 2.58 5.07 3.15
N ASN A 29 2.19 4.28 2.16
CA ASN A 29 1.43 4.75 1.00
C ASN A 29 0.02 5.17 1.40
N ARG A 30 -0.66 4.43 2.31
CA ARG A 30 -1.97 4.83 2.83
C ARG A 30 -1.92 6.21 3.48
N LEU A 31 -0.96 6.42 4.41
CA LEU A 31 -0.80 7.73 5.04
C LEU A 31 -0.58 8.84 4.01
N LYS A 32 0.32 8.62 3.05
CA LYS A 32 0.60 9.59 2.01
C LYS A 32 -0.64 9.92 1.17
N GLU A 33 -1.41 8.91 0.76
CA GLU A 33 -2.64 9.11 -0.02
C GLU A 33 -3.73 9.85 0.79
N LEU A 34 -3.85 9.61 2.09
CA LEU A 34 -4.77 10.35 2.96
C LEU A 34 -4.37 11.84 3.08
N GLU A 35 -3.09 12.14 3.26
CA GLU A 35 -2.57 13.52 3.30
C GLU A 35 -2.76 14.23 1.96
N GLU A 36 -2.52 13.55 0.83
CA GLU A 36 -2.77 14.06 -0.52
C GLU A 36 -4.27 14.32 -0.75
N MET A 37 -5.15 13.40 -0.32
CA MET A 37 -6.61 13.59 -0.41
C MET A 37 -7.07 14.79 0.41
N ARG A 38 -6.58 14.93 1.64
CA ARG A 38 -6.88 16.10 2.49
C ARG A 38 -6.48 17.40 1.80
N THR A 39 -5.30 17.44 1.20
CA THR A 39 -4.81 18.60 0.45
C THR A 39 -5.70 18.90 -0.76
N ALA A 40 -6.07 17.87 -1.52
CA ALA A 40 -6.97 18.00 -2.67
C ALA A 40 -8.36 18.53 -2.27
N LEU A 41 -8.91 18.06 -1.15
CA LEU A 41 -10.18 18.58 -0.60
C LEU A 41 -10.08 20.02 -0.11
N ASN A 42 -8.93 20.46 0.42
CA ASN A 42 -8.68 21.86 0.75
C ASN A 42 -8.71 22.74 -0.49
N ILE A 43 -8.08 22.30 -1.59
CA ILE A 43 -8.14 23.02 -2.88
C ILE A 43 -9.57 23.04 -3.39
N PHE A 44 -10.29 21.91 -3.34
CA PHE A 44 -11.70 21.83 -3.74
C PHE A 44 -12.55 22.82 -2.94
N ARG A 45 -12.44 22.82 -1.62
CA ARG A 45 -13.15 23.76 -0.74
C ARG A 45 -12.89 25.22 -1.11
N SER A 46 -11.62 25.58 -1.30
CA SER A 46 -11.21 26.93 -1.67
C SER A 46 -11.84 27.36 -3.01
N LYS A 47 -11.76 26.47 -4.02
CA LYS A 47 -12.33 26.78 -5.34
C LYS A 47 -13.85 26.91 -5.31
N VAL A 48 -14.56 26.02 -4.61
CA VAL A 48 -16.02 26.14 -4.43
C VAL A 48 -16.39 27.46 -3.76
N SER A 49 -15.57 27.92 -2.79
CA SER A 49 -15.84 29.17 -2.07
C SER A 49 -15.63 30.43 -2.90
N PHE A 50 -14.64 30.43 -3.82
CA PHE A 50 -14.15 31.67 -4.42
C PHE A 50 -14.30 31.75 -5.95
N THR A 51 -14.36 30.63 -6.68
CA THR A 51 -14.27 30.68 -8.15
C THR A 51 -15.58 30.45 -8.86
N TYR A 52 -16.62 29.95 -8.20
CA TYR A 52 -17.90 29.57 -8.80
C TYR A 52 -17.76 28.67 -10.04
N SER A 53 -16.60 28.02 -10.21
CA SER A 53 -16.36 27.12 -11.33
C SER A 53 -17.17 25.83 -11.19
N PRO A 54 -17.58 25.21 -12.29
CA PRO A 54 -18.26 23.91 -12.27
C PRO A 54 -17.39 22.83 -11.64
N ILE A 55 -17.99 21.92 -10.87
CA ILE A 55 -17.28 20.83 -10.16
C ILE A 55 -16.37 20.02 -11.11
N PRO A 56 -16.79 19.66 -12.34
CA PRO A 56 -15.93 18.93 -13.26
C PRO A 56 -14.62 19.65 -13.60
N GLU A 57 -14.67 20.98 -13.76
CA GLU A 57 -13.48 21.78 -14.03
C GLU A 57 -12.54 21.81 -12.83
N ILE A 58 -13.09 22.05 -11.63
CA ILE A 58 -12.31 22.04 -10.38
C ILE A 58 -11.62 20.69 -10.19
N PHE A 59 -12.33 19.59 -10.43
CA PHE A 59 -11.75 18.26 -10.34
C PHE A 59 -10.67 18.01 -11.38
N GLY A 60 -10.83 18.53 -12.60
CA GLY A 60 -9.82 18.47 -13.64
C GLY A 60 -8.54 19.23 -13.29
N GLU A 61 -8.65 20.38 -12.61
CA GLU A 61 -7.50 21.15 -12.13
C GLU A 61 -6.82 20.44 -10.97
N ILE A 62 -7.56 19.95 -9.97
CA ILE A 62 -7.01 19.17 -8.86
C ILE A 62 -6.27 17.95 -9.40
N ALA A 63 -6.81 17.27 -10.42
CA ALA A 63 -6.18 16.12 -11.03
C ALA A 63 -4.81 16.42 -11.66
N LYS A 64 -4.61 17.63 -12.19
CA LYS A 64 -3.32 18.07 -12.77
C LYS A 64 -2.30 18.39 -11.69
N ASP A 65 -2.75 18.95 -10.57
CA ASP A 65 -1.88 19.37 -9.46
C ASP A 65 -1.55 18.21 -8.51
N SER A 66 -2.43 17.21 -8.43
CA SER A 66 -2.24 16.02 -7.57
C SER A 66 -1.51 14.91 -8.32
N LYS A 67 -0.63 14.19 -7.59
CA LYS A 67 0.14 13.07 -8.15
C LYS A 67 -0.46 11.73 -7.71
N GLY A 68 -0.01 10.65 -8.35
CA GLY A 68 -0.36 9.29 -7.92
C GLY A 68 -1.83 8.92 -8.06
N ASN A 69 -2.32 8.12 -7.12
CA ASN A 69 -3.68 7.56 -7.19
C ASN A 69 -4.76 8.61 -6.87
N ILE A 70 -4.45 9.59 -6.03
CA ILE A 70 -5.40 10.65 -5.70
C ILE A 70 -5.69 11.51 -6.93
N GLY A 71 -4.66 11.96 -7.66
CA GLY A 71 -4.85 12.66 -8.93
C GLY A 71 -5.65 11.84 -9.94
N LYS A 72 -5.45 10.51 -9.99
CA LYS A 72 -6.25 9.62 -10.84
C LYS A 72 -7.72 9.59 -10.44
N ILE A 73 -8.05 9.53 -9.14
CA ILE A 73 -9.43 9.57 -8.65
C ILE A 73 -10.13 10.83 -9.14
N PHE A 74 -9.53 12.01 -8.97
CA PHE A 74 -10.09 13.26 -9.45
C PHE A 74 -10.20 13.31 -10.98
N SER A 75 -9.21 12.78 -11.71
CA SER A 75 -9.25 12.71 -13.18
C SER A 75 -10.38 11.81 -13.69
N VAL A 76 -10.55 10.63 -13.09
CA VAL A 76 -11.63 9.69 -13.46
C VAL A 76 -12.99 10.31 -13.14
N ALA A 77 -13.12 10.91 -11.94
CA ALA A 77 -14.37 11.58 -11.56
C ALA A 77 -14.73 12.73 -12.51
N SER A 78 -13.79 13.62 -12.82
CA SER A 78 -14.00 14.73 -13.76
C SER A 78 -14.49 14.24 -15.12
N LYS A 79 -13.86 13.22 -15.70
CA LYS A 79 -14.27 12.64 -16.99
C LYS A 79 -15.64 11.97 -16.95
N LYS A 80 -15.96 11.27 -15.85
CA LYS A 80 -17.26 10.63 -15.69
C LYS A 80 -18.40 11.63 -15.53
N MET A 81 -18.13 12.80 -14.95
CA MET A 81 -19.12 13.89 -14.82
C MET A 81 -19.63 14.44 -16.16
N GLU A 82 -18.98 14.13 -17.29
CA GLU A 82 -19.49 14.40 -18.62
C GLU A 82 -20.75 13.56 -18.97
N LYS A 83 -20.93 12.41 -18.29
CA LYS A 83 -21.97 11.42 -18.62
C LYS A 83 -22.94 11.14 -17.48
N VAL A 84 -22.50 11.30 -16.24
CA VAL A 84 -23.27 11.03 -15.03
C VAL A 84 -23.15 12.19 -14.04
N THR A 85 -24.03 12.22 -13.04
CA THR A 85 -24.02 13.26 -12.00
C THR A 85 -22.75 13.17 -11.11
N ALA A 86 -22.37 14.30 -10.52
CA ALA A 86 -21.12 14.42 -9.74
C ALA A 86 -21.04 13.40 -8.59
N ASN A 87 -22.17 13.11 -7.93
CA ASN A 87 -22.24 12.12 -6.84
C ASN A 87 -21.92 10.70 -7.34
N ILE A 88 -22.47 10.29 -8.49
CA ILE A 88 -22.22 8.97 -9.09
C ILE A 88 -20.77 8.89 -9.57
N ALA A 89 -20.31 9.91 -10.32
CA ALA A 89 -18.97 9.97 -10.87
C ALA A 89 -17.89 9.86 -9.77
N TRP A 90 -18.09 10.56 -8.65
CA TRP A 90 -17.16 10.52 -7.51
C TRP A 90 -17.14 9.14 -6.83
N SER A 91 -18.30 8.56 -6.53
CA SER A 91 -18.40 7.24 -5.91
C SER A 91 -17.77 6.16 -6.78
N GLU A 92 -18.03 6.18 -8.09
CA GLU A 92 -17.40 5.23 -9.01
C GLU A 92 -15.88 5.41 -9.10
N ALA A 93 -15.38 6.65 -9.15
CA ALA A 93 -13.96 6.92 -9.25
C ALA A 93 -13.17 6.41 -8.03
N ILE A 94 -13.72 6.57 -6.80
CA ILE A 94 -13.11 6.04 -5.57
C ILE A 94 -12.98 4.52 -5.60
N ASN A 95 -13.96 3.83 -6.18
CA ASN A 95 -13.99 2.38 -6.21
C ASN A 95 -13.21 1.78 -7.38
N GLU A 96 -13.13 2.47 -8.52
CA GLU A 96 -12.44 2.02 -9.72
C GLU A 96 -10.92 2.15 -9.61
N VAL A 97 -10.44 3.24 -8.99
CA VAL A 97 -9.00 3.46 -8.88
C VAL A 97 -8.40 2.59 -7.78
N ASP A 98 -7.40 1.77 -8.17
CA ASP A 98 -6.63 0.99 -7.21
C ASP A 98 -5.75 1.93 -6.37
N SER A 99 -6.12 2.10 -5.10
CA SER A 99 -5.48 2.98 -4.12
C SER A 99 -5.13 2.21 -2.85
N ASN A 100 -4.23 2.78 -2.03
CA ASN A 100 -3.89 2.20 -0.73
C ASN A 100 -4.90 2.59 0.37
N LEU A 101 -5.96 3.32 0.03
CA LEU A 101 -7.03 3.67 0.95
C LEU A 101 -7.78 2.41 1.41
N ASN A 102 -8.03 2.30 2.70
CA ASN A 102 -8.79 1.19 3.25
C ASN A 102 -10.31 1.39 3.04
N LYS A 103 -11.12 0.40 3.46
CA LYS A 103 -12.58 0.45 3.28
C LYS A 103 -13.23 1.59 4.04
N GLU A 104 -12.70 1.97 5.20
CA GLU A 104 -13.20 3.05 6.03
C GLU A 104 -12.89 4.41 5.42
N ASP A 105 -11.64 4.58 4.93
CA ASP A 105 -11.23 5.77 4.18
C ASP A 105 -12.14 6.01 2.97
N LYS A 106 -12.37 4.97 2.17
CA LYS A 106 -13.26 5.03 1.00
C LYS A 106 -14.70 5.39 1.39
N LYS A 107 -15.23 4.82 2.47
CA LYS A 107 -16.58 5.12 2.97
C LYS A 107 -16.73 6.57 3.40
N ILE A 108 -15.70 7.16 4.02
CA ILE A 108 -15.69 8.58 4.38
C ILE A 108 -15.77 9.44 3.11
N LEU A 109 -14.98 9.11 2.09
CA LEU A 109 -15.00 9.82 0.80
C LEU A 109 -16.32 9.61 0.03
N GLU A 110 -16.93 8.44 0.11
CA GLU A 110 -18.24 8.17 -0.47
C GLU A 110 -19.35 9.00 0.20
N ASN A 111 -19.25 9.29 1.50
CA ASN A 111 -20.21 10.18 2.15
C ASN A 111 -20.20 11.60 1.59
N LEU A 112 -19.05 12.09 1.12
CA LEU A 112 -18.98 13.37 0.38
C LEU A 112 -19.84 13.34 -0.88
N SER A 113 -19.91 12.19 -1.58
CA SER A 113 -20.68 12.08 -2.83
C SER A 113 -22.15 12.44 -2.67
N LYS A 114 -22.75 12.15 -1.51
CA LYS A 114 -24.19 12.29 -1.27
C LYS A 114 -24.73 13.70 -1.50
N LEU A 115 -23.92 14.72 -1.21
CA LEU A 115 -24.30 16.13 -1.38
C LEU A 115 -23.56 16.83 -2.53
N LEU A 116 -22.64 16.15 -3.19
CA LEU A 116 -21.79 16.70 -4.24
C LEU A 116 -22.66 17.09 -5.46
N GLY A 117 -22.73 18.40 -5.73
CA GLY A 117 -23.53 18.94 -6.82
C GLY A 117 -25.06 18.94 -6.58
N GLN A 118 -25.51 18.63 -5.36
CA GLN A 118 -26.94 18.58 -5.01
C GLN A 118 -27.36 19.67 -4.01
N THR A 119 -26.42 20.38 -3.44
CA THR A 119 -26.65 21.47 -2.48
C THR A 119 -26.06 22.77 -3.00
N ASP A 120 -26.40 23.87 -2.32
CA ASP A 120 -25.77 25.16 -2.50
C ASP A 120 -24.30 25.17 -2.08
N VAL A 121 -23.62 26.28 -2.31
CA VAL A 121 -22.18 26.44 -2.00
C VAL A 121 -21.88 26.18 -0.51
N GLU A 122 -22.73 26.70 0.38
CA GLU A 122 -22.53 26.54 1.84
C GLU A 122 -22.69 25.09 2.27
N GLY A 123 -23.67 24.40 1.75
CA GLY A 123 -23.89 22.96 1.99
C GLY A 123 -22.71 22.11 1.49
N GLN A 124 -22.15 22.43 0.33
CA GLN A 124 -20.97 21.74 -0.18
C GLN A 124 -19.74 21.98 0.68
N ILE A 125 -19.49 23.24 1.08
CA ILE A 125 -18.38 23.60 1.99
C ILE A 125 -18.52 22.84 3.30
N SER A 126 -19.71 22.88 3.91
CA SER A 126 -19.98 22.15 5.16
C SER A 126 -19.68 20.66 5.05
N GLN A 127 -20.08 20.03 3.95
CA GLN A 127 -19.83 18.61 3.72
C GLN A 127 -18.34 18.29 3.52
N ILE A 128 -17.62 19.18 2.82
CA ILE A 128 -16.15 19.05 2.67
C ILE A 128 -15.48 19.16 4.06
N ASP A 129 -15.87 20.14 4.87
CA ASP A 129 -15.31 20.35 6.20
C ASP A 129 -15.56 19.16 7.15
N ILE A 130 -16.75 18.55 7.08
CA ILE A 130 -17.06 17.32 7.83
C ILE A 130 -16.18 16.16 7.34
N THR A 131 -16.06 15.99 6.04
CA THR A 131 -15.23 14.94 5.45
C THR A 131 -13.77 15.09 5.86
N GLN A 132 -13.24 16.31 5.87
CA GLN A 132 -11.87 16.59 6.30
C GLN A 132 -11.63 16.25 7.77
N LYS A 133 -12.57 16.53 8.67
CA LYS A 133 -12.47 16.14 10.08
C LYS A 133 -12.37 14.62 10.25
N PHE A 134 -13.15 13.86 9.47
CA PHE A 134 -13.04 12.41 9.50
C PHE A 134 -11.72 11.91 8.89
N LEU A 135 -11.23 12.55 7.82
CA LEU A 135 -9.92 12.24 7.26
C LEU A 135 -8.78 12.55 8.22
N ASP A 136 -8.87 13.63 9.02
CA ASP A 136 -7.87 13.95 10.02
C ASP A 136 -7.74 12.85 11.08
N ASN A 137 -8.85 12.23 11.50
CA ASN A 137 -8.83 11.07 12.38
C ASN A 137 -8.15 9.87 11.69
N GLN A 138 -8.51 9.58 10.43
CA GLN A 138 -7.89 8.49 9.66
C GLN A 138 -6.38 8.72 9.42
N ILE A 139 -5.95 9.97 9.29
CA ILE A 139 -4.52 10.32 9.18
C ILE A 139 -3.80 10.00 10.49
N GLN A 140 -4.38 10.33 11.67
CA GLN A 140 -3.79 9.98 12.96
C GLN A 140 -3.68 8.46 13.12
N ASP A 141 -4.75 7.71 12.82
CA ASP A 141 -4.74 6.25 12.85
C ASP A 141 -3.68 5.68 11.89
N ALA A 142 -3.54 6.26 10.69
CA ALA A 142 -2.54 5.85 9.71
C ALA A 142 -1.10 6.15 10.16
N ILE A 143 -0.86 7.24 10.90
CA ILE A 143 0.43 7.56 11.52
C ILE A 143 0.79 6.48 12.54
N ASP A 144 -0.13 6.12 13.42
CA ASP A 144 0.08 5.11 14.46
C ASP A 144 0.30 3.72 13.83
N GLU A 145 -0.52 3.35 12.85
CA GLU A 145 -0.34 2.12 12.09
C GLU A 145 1.01 2.05 11.38
N LYS A 146 1.43 3.15 10.72
CA LYS A 146 2.72 3.24 10.08
C LYS A 146 3.85 3.04 11.08
N GLN A 147 3.85 3.76 12.20
CA GLN A 147 4.92 3.67 13.20
C GLN A 147 5.04 2.26 13.77
N LYS A 148 3.91 1.61 14.05
CA LYS A 148 3.85 0.26 14.61
C LYS A 148 4.24 -0.79 13.57
N ASN A 149 3.63 -0.74 12.41
CA ASN A 149 3.71 -1.82 11.42
C ASN A 149 4.95 -1.73 10.52
N GLU A 150 5.42 -0.53 10.17
CA GLU A 150 6.64 -0.35 9.38
C GLU A 150 7.85 -0.98 10.07
N LYS A 151 8.04 -0.69 11.37
CA LYS A 151 9.12 -1.27 12.18
C LYS A 151 8.94 -2.78 12.37
N LEU A 152 7.71 -3.23 12.61
CA LEU A 152 7.39 -4.63 12.86
C LEU A 152 7.67 -5.49 11.62
N TYR A 153 7.07 -5.15 10.48
CA TYR A 153 7.20 -5.96 9.25
C TYR A 153 8.59 -5.89 8.63
N SER A 154 9.29 -4.76 8.77
CA SER A 154 10.69 -4.67 8.34
C SER A 154 11.59 -5.61 9.15
N LYS A 155 11.41 -5.69 10.48
CA LYS A 155 12.16 -6.61 11.35
C LYS A 155 11.75 -8.07 11.14
N LEU A 156 10.44 -8.35 11.04
CA LEU A 156 9.92 -9.69 10.81
C LEU A 156 10.46 -10.31 9.51
N GLY A 157 10.57 -9.54 8.44
CA GLY A 157 11.14 -10.02 7.18
C GLY A 157 12.56 -10.56 7.35
N ILE A 158 13.40 -9.85 8.12
CA ILE A 158 14.78 -10.29 8.42
C ILE A 158 14.77 -11.51 9.34
N THR A 159 13.98 -11.47 10.41
CA THR A 159 13.95 -12.55 11.42
C THR A 159 13.45 -13.87 10.84
N ILE A 160 12.35 -13.82 10.06
CA ILE A 160 11.79 -15.00 9.39
C ILE A 160 12.78 -15.53 8.35
N GLY A 161 13.38 -14.65 7.56
CA GLY A 161 14.40 -15.05 6.59
C GLY A 161 15.57 -15.77 7.23
N LEU A 162 16.10 -15.25 8.34
CA LEU A 162 17.17 -15.90 9.10
C LEU A 162 16.73 -17.24 9.71
N ALA A 163 15.51 -17.30 10.28
CA ALA A 163 14.98 -18.55 10.84
C ALA A 163 14.89 -19.67 9.78
N ILE A 164 14.39 -19.35 8.59
CA ILE A 164 14.31 -20.30 7.47
C ILE A 164 15.70 -20.77 7.06
N VAL A 165 16.66 -19.85 6.94
CA VAL A 165 18.06 -20.19 6.58
C VAL A 165 18.68 -21.14 7.63
N VAL A 166 18.47 -20.86 8.93
CA VAL A 166 18.99 -21.70 10.02
C VAL A 166 18.36 -23.09 9.98
N VAL A 167 17.04 -23.20 9.83
CA VAL A 167 16.33 -24.49 9.75
C VAL A 167 16.82 -25.32 8.55
N LEU A 168 16.96 -24.71 7.39
CA LEU A 168 17.44 -25.40 6.18
C LEU A 168 18.92 -25.80 6.29
N ALA A 169 19.73 -24.96 6.93
CA ALA A 169 21.13 -25.30 7.19
C ALA A 169 21.25 -26.45 8.19
N TRP A 170 20.45 -26.45 9.27
CA TRP A 170 20.42 -27.50 10.29
C TRP A 170 19.96 -28.85 9.73
N ASN A 171 18.87 -28.87 8.97
CA ASN A 171 18.35 -30.07 8.32
C ASN A 171 19.40 -30.72 7.38
N TRP A 172 20.23 -29.92 6.74
CA TRP A 172 21.28 -30.41 5.87
C TRP A 172 22.51 -30.93 6.65
N LEU A 173 22.88 -30.32 7.78
CA LEU A 173 23.95 -30.85 8.63
C LEU A 173 23.59 -32.26 9.13
N TRP A 174 22.32 -32.43 9.55
CA TRP A 174 21.83 -33.73 10.04
C TRP A 174 21.86 -34.80 8.93
N TRP A 175 21.61 -34.40 7.68
CA TRP A 175 21.67 -35.34 6.54
C TRP A 175 23.09 -35.76 6.19
N ILE A 176 24.11 -34.92 6.38
CA ILE A 176 25.55 -35.28 6.18
C ILE A 176 25.99 -36.30 7.21
N ASP A 177 25.58 -36.16 8.45
CA ASP A 177 25.97 -37.11 9.54
C ASP A 177 25.23 -38.44 9.39
N PHE A 178 24.14 -38.50 8.65
CA PHE A 178 23.32 -39.71 8.43
C PHE A 178 23.74 -40.51 7.18
N VAL A 179 24.58 -39.98 6.30
CA VAL A 179 25.11 -40.73 5.16
C VAL A 179 26.22 -41.67 5.68
N PRO A 180 26.03 -43.01 5.65
CA PRO A 180 27.04 -43.93 6.13
C PRO A 180 28.28 -43.83 5.24
N TRP A 181 29.40 -43.54 5.85
CA TRP A 181 30.72 -43.65 5.23
C TRP A 181 31.11 -45.12 5.16
N GLU A 182 31.06 -45.70 4.00
CA GLU A 182 31.59 -47.04 3.81
C GLU A 182 33.12 -46.93 3.60
N ARG A 183 33.88 -47.58 4.48
CA ARG A 183 35.33 -47.60 4.38
C ARG A 183 35.75 -48.60 3.29
N ASP A 184 36.31 -48.07 2.22
CA ASP A 184 36.95 -48.91 1.19
C ASP A 184 38.34 -49.35 1.72
N ASP A 185 38.41 -50.54 2.25
CA ASP A 185 39.65 -51.14 2.82
C ASP A 185 40.70 -51.44 1.74
N SER A 186 40.39 -51.25 0.44
CA SER A 186 41.32 -51.65 -0.64
C SER A 186 42.37 -50.59 -1.00
N LYS A 187 42.19 -49.30 -0.59
CA LYS A 187 43.11 -48.20 -0.95
C LYS A 187 43.23 -47.04 0.05
N ASN A 188 43.11 -47.25 1.31
CA ASN A 188 43.29 -46.19 2.35
C ASN A 188 42.59 -44.85 2.02
N GLY A 189 41.46 -44.85 1.27
CA GLY A 189 40.72 -43.67 0.87
C GLY A 189 39.22 -43.84 1.12
N TYR A 190 38.51 -42.70 1.34
CA TYR A 190 37.06 -42.64 1.50
C TYR A 190 36.40 -42.31 0.13
N LYS A 191 35.41 -43.08 -0.28
CA LYS A 191 34.66 -42.84 -1.50
C LYS A 191 33.18 -42.51 -1.18
N PHE A 192 32.64 -41.44 -1.78
CA PHE A 192 31.22 -41.20 -1.75
C PHE A 192 30.50 -42.25 -2.62
N ILE A 193 29.53 -42.94 -2.03
CA ILE A 193 28.58 -43.74 -2.79
C ILE A 193 27.30 -42.87 -2.90
N ILE A 194 26.96 -42.48 -4.15
CA ILE A 194 25.73 -41.77 -4.49
C ILE A 194 24.66 -42.83 -4.75
#